data_23c954bdf648bccf771601a48354a690
#
_entry.id   23c954bdf648bccf771601a48354a690
#
_cell.length_a   1.000
_cell.length_b   1.000
_cell.length_c   1.000
_cell.angle_alpha   90.00
_cell.angle_beta   90.00
_cell.angle_gamma   90.00
#
_symmetry.space_group_name_H-M   'P 1'
#
loop_
_entity.id
_entity.type
_entity.pdbx_description
1 polymer ?
#
loop_
_entity_poly.entity_id
_entity_poly.type
_entity_poly.pdbx_seq_one_letter_code
_entity_poly.pdbx_strand_id
1 'polypeptide(L)'
;MKMEDQYSRTRLLLGQQAIQRLRQARVIVFGVGGVGGYVVEALARSGIGALDLVDNDTVSLSNLNRQIIATHSTLGQYKVDAAAARIRDIDPTIQVQVYRMFVLPENLAQFDFGQYDYIVDAIDTVSAKLALAQAAQQAGVPILCAMGAGNKMDPTRFEVADIYDTSVCPLAKVMRTECRKRGVRKLKVVYSREPALPPAPGETPPPARAPPAARAPASAAPPPSSSR
;
A
#
# COMPACT_ATOMS: atom_id res chain seq x y z
N MET A 1 -31.24 -22.31 9.13
CA MET A 1 -31.14 -21.14 8.23
C MET A 1 -29.72 -20.62 8.33
N LYS A 2 -28.88 -20.69 7.26
CA LYS A 2 -27.58 -20.02 7.29
C LYS A 2 -27.84 -18.51 7.33
N MET A 3 -27.39 -17.82 8.38
CA MET A 3 -27.48 -16.35 8.41
C MET A 3 -26.73 -15.79 7.19
N GLU A 4 -27.41 -14.97 6.41
CA GLU A 4 -26.80 -14.23 5.32
C GLU A 4 -25.87 -13.16 5.93
N ASP A 5 -24.60 -13.18 5.53
CA ASP A 5 -23.61 -12.18 5.91
C ASP A 5 -22.98 -11.55 4.67
N GLN A 6 -22.21 -10.50 4.85
CA GLN A 6 -21.56 -9.75 3.77
C GLN A 6 -20.59 -10.59 2.92
N TYR A 7 -20.15 -11.76 3.39
CA TYR A 7 -19.23 -12.67 2.73
C TYR A 7 -19.91 -13.87 2.07
N SER A 8 -21.24 -13.91 2.06
CA SER A 8 -22.02 -15.06 1.55
C SER A 8 -21.64 -15.41 0.11
N ARG A 9 -21.47 -14.41 -0.76
CA ARG A 9 -21.06 -14.64 -2.15
C ARG A 9 -19.63 -15.12 -2.29
N THR A 10 -18.69 -14.55 -1.55
CA THR A 10 -17.31 -14.99 -1.51
C THR A 10 -17.21 -16.42 -1.00
N ARG A 11 -18.01 -16.78 -0.02
CA ARG A 11 -18.11 -18.14 0.54
C ARG A 11 -18.61 -19.16 -0.47
N LEU A 12 -19.56 -18.79 -1.32
CA LEU A 12 -20.05 -19.67 -2.39
C LEU A 12 -18.94 -20.05 -3.35
N LEU A 13 -18.01 -19.13 -3.64
CA LEU A 13 -16.91 -19.36 -4.58
C LEU A 13 -15.71 -20.05 -3.92
N LEU A 14 -15.29 -19.57 -2.74
CA LEU A 14 -14.02 -19.96 -2.12
C LEU A 14 -14.19 -20.98 -0.97
N GLY A 15 -15.42 -21.16 -0.48
CA GLY A 15 -15.73 -22.03 0.66
C GLY A 15 -15.49 -21.40 2.03
N GLN A 16 -15.99 -22.05 3.06
CA GLN A 16 -15.93 -21.57 4.45
C GLN A 16 -14.50 -21.50 4.99
N GLN A 17 -13.65 -22.46 4.63
CA GLN A 17 -12.26 -22.49 5.08
C GLN A 17 -11.43 -21.31 4.57
N ALA A 18 -11.70 -20.85 3.33
CA ALA A 18 -11.03 -19.67 2.78
C ALA A 18 -11.43 -18.39 3.54
N ILE A 19 -12.71 -18.23 3.88
CA ILE A 19 -13.18 -17.11 4.69
C ILE A 19 -12.52 -17.13 6.08
N GLN A 20 -12.39 -18.30 6.71
CA GLN A 20 -11.70 -18.42 8.00
C GLN A 20 -10.22 -18.03 7.91
N ARG A 21 -9.52 -18.45 6.86
CA ARG A 21 -8.11 -18.05 6.62
C ARG A 21 -7.98 -16.55 6.40
N LEU A 22 -8.86 -15.93 5.60
CA LEU A 22 -8.86 -14.48 5.42
C LEU A 22 -9.06 -13.73 6.73
N ARG A 23 -9.99 -14.19 7.58
CA ARG A 23 -10.25 -13.57 8.89
C ARG A 23 -9.09 -13.70 9.88
N GLN A 24 -8.19 -14.63 9.69
CA GLN A 24 -6.99 -14.81 10.52
C GLN A 24 -5.78 -14.05 9.95
N ALA A 25 -5.83 -13.69 8.68
CA ALA A 25 -4.70 -13.10 7.99
C ALA A 25 -4.53 -11.61 8.33
N ARG A 26 -3.27 -11.18 8.42
CA ARG A 26 -2.84 -9.80 8.62
C ARG A 26 -2.01 -9.32 7.44
N VAL A 27 -2.41 -8.21 6.86
CA VAL A 27 -1.73 -7.61 5.70
C VAL A 27 -1.29 -6.20 6.03
N ILE A 28 -0.04 -5.86 5.67
CA ILE A 28 0.43 -4.48 5.73
C ILE A 28 0.46 -3.87 4.32
N VAL A 29 -0.05 -2.64 4.21
CA VAL A 29 -0.12 -1.89 2.95
C VAL A 29 0.69 -0.60 3.10
N PHE A 30 1.76 -0.50 2.33
CA PHE A 30 2.59 0.69 2.24
C PHE A 30 2.13 1.56 1.07
N GLY A 31 1.66 2.78 1.37
CA GLY A 31 1.06 3.71 0.43
C GLY A 31 -0.45 3.51 0.27
N VAL A 32 -1.23 4.54 0.63
CA VAL A 32 -2.71 4.54 0.55
C VAL A 32 -3.17 5.60 -0.46
N GLY A 33 -2.54 5.57 -1.64
CA GLY A 33 -2.82 6.46 -2.76
C GLY A 33 -3.79 5.87 -3.79
N GLY A 34 -3.55 6.20 -5.08
CA GLY A 34 -4.39 5.76 -6.20
C GLY A 34 -4.37 4.24 -6.45
N VAL A 35 -3.32 3.54 -6.03
CA VAL A 35 -3.24 2.07 -6.12
C VAL A 35 -3.57 1.44 -4.77
N GLY A 36 -2.85 1.82 -3.70
CA GLY A 36 -3.01 1.19 -2.39
C GLY A 36 -4.39 1.42 -1.78
N GLY A 37 -5.06 2.53 -2.05
CA GLY A 37 -6.43 2.77 -1.60
C GLY A 37 -7.42 1.71 -2.14
N TYR A 38 -7.31 1.32 -3.41
CA TYR A 38 -8.13 0.26 -3.99
C TYR A 38 -7.75 -1.13 -3.47
N VAL A 39 -6.46 -1.36 -3.17
CA VAL A 39 -6.03 -2.61 -2.51
C VAL A 39 -6.66 -2.73 -1.12
N VAL A 40 -6.62 -1.67 -0.32
CA VAL A 40 -7.25 -1.62 1.01
C VAL A 40 -8.75 -1.89 0.93
N GLU A 41 -9.45 -1.23 -0.01
CA GLU A 41 -10.88 -1.45 -0.27
C GLU A 41 -11.18 -2.92 -0.60
N ALA A 42 -10.41 -3.51 -1.52
CA ALA A 42 -10.60 -4.89 -1.94
C ALA A 42 -10.34 -5.88 -0.80
N LEU A 43 -9.28 -5.68 0.00
CA LEU A 43 -8.96 -6.53 1.15
C LEU A 43 -10.03 -6.45 2.23
N ALA A 44 -10.51 -5.24 2.57
CA ALA A 44 -11.58 -5.05 3.53
C ALA A 44 -12.86 -5.79 3.09
N ARG A 45 -13.27 -5.64 1.83
CA ARG A 45 -14.45 -6.33 1.27
C ARG A 45 -14.28 -7.83 1.13
N SER A 46 -13.05 -8.31 1.11
CA SER A 46 -12.75 -9.75 1.09
C SER A 46 -12.80 -10.42 2.47
N GLY A 47 -12.88 -9.63 3.55
CA GLY A 47 -12.96 -10.14 4.92
C GLY A 47 -11.62 -10.49 5.55
N ILE A 48 -10.57 -9.70 5.21
CA ILE A 48 -9.28 -9.82 5.89
C ILE A 48 -9.43 -9.50 7.39
N GLY A 49 -8.69 -10.21 8.26
CA GLY A 49 -8.82 -10.03 9.70
C GLY A 49 -8.12 -8.80 10.24
N ALA A 50 -6.96 -8.44 9.69
CA ALA A 50 -6.20 -7.28 10.12
C ALA A 50 -5.52 -6.55 8.96
N LEU A 51 -5.54 -5.22 9.00
CA LEU A 51 -4.91 -4.32 8.03
C LEU A 51 -4.06 -3.29 8.74
N ASP A 52 -2.79 -3.25 8.39
CA ASP A 52 -1.87 -2.20 8.81
C ASP A 52 -1.63 -1.25 7.63
N LEU A 53 -1.86 0.05 7.84
CA LEU A 53 -1.83 1.07 6.78
C LEU A 53 -0.70 2.06 7.04
N VAL A 54 0.18 2.24 6.07
CA VAL A 54 1.35 3.13 6.19
C VAL A 54 1.29 4.19 5.10
N ASP A 55 1.10 5.45 5.46
CA ASP A 55 1.18 6.62 4.56
C ASP A 55 1.34 7.89 5.42
N ASN A 56 2.09 8.88 4.94
CA ASN A 56 2.28 10.14 5.66
C ASN A 56 1.44 11.28 5.11
N ASP A 57 0.72 11.07 4.01
CA ASP A 57 0.00 12.11 3.30
C ASP A 57 -1.36 12.43 3.89
N THR A 58 -1.78 13.65 3.66
CA THR A 58 -3.17 14.05 3.78
C THR A 58 -3.88 14.01 2.42
N VAL A 59 -5.20 13.88 2.47
CA VAL A 59 -6.06 13.97 1.29
C VAL A 59 -6.05 15.40 0.76
N SER A 60 -5.69 15.56 -0.51
CA SER A 60 -5.71 16.85 -1.21
C SER A 60 -6.76 16.84 -2.32
N LEU A 61 -7.14 18.06 -2.77
CA LEU A 61 -8.13 18.22 -3.83
C LEU A 61 -7.73 17.49 -5.13
N SER A 62 -6.45 17.51 -5.48
CA SER A 62 -5.91 16.82 -6.65
C SER A 62 -5.95 15.28 -6.57
N ASN A 63 -6.32 14.72 -5.43
CA ASN A 63 -6.46 13.25 -5.26
C ASN A 63 -7.84 12.75 -5.65
N LEU A 64 -8.87 13.62 -5.67
CA LEU A 64 -10.26 13.24 -5.87
C LEU A 64 -10.51 12.49 -7.19
N ASN A 65 -9.71 12.78 -8.20
CA ASN A 65 -9.88 12.18 -9.53
C ASN A 65 -9.53 10.68 -9.61
N ARG A 66 -8.77 10.15 -8.64
CA ARG A 66 -8.24 8.78 -8.74
C ARG A 66 -8.05 8.01 -7.42
N GLN A 67 -8.15 8.65 -6.26
CA GLN A 67 -7.96 7.99 -4.96
C GLN A 67 -9.31 7.73 -4.31
N ILE A 68 -9.66 6.47 -4.08
CA ILE A 68 -10.98 6.06 -3.59
C ILE A 68 -11.33 6.65 -2.22
N ILE A 69 -10.32 6.90 -1.38
CA ILE A 69 -10.49 7.50 -0.04
C ILE A 69 -10.66 9.03 -0.09
N ALA A 70 -10.35 9.65 -1.25
CA ALA A 70 -10.40 11.09 -1.41
C ALA A 70 -11.80 11.53 -1.82
N THR A 71 -12.46 12.23 -0.92
CA THR A 71 -13.78 12.85 -1.10
C THR A 71 -13.73 14.26 -0.52
N HIS A 72 -14.72 15.10 -0.83
CA HIS A 72 -14.79 16.45 -0.23
C HIS A 72 -14.83 16.40 1.30
N SER A 73 -15.47 15.39 1.89
CA SER A 73 -15.56 15.21 3.35
C SER A 73 -14.26 14.73 4.00
N THR A 74 -13.30 14.20 3.23
CA THR A 74 -12.02 13.70 3.75
C THR A 74 -10.85 14.63 3.48
N LEU A 75 -11.06 15.77 2.78
CA LEU A 75 -10.01 16.76 2.51
C LEU A 75 -9.28 17.17 3.79
N GLY A 76 -7.95 17.18 3.77
CA GLY A 76 -7.08 17.53 4.89
C GLY A 76 -6.87 16.42 5.92
N GLN A 77 -7.66 15.35 5.92
CA GLN A 77 -7.44 14.19 6.80
C GLN A 77 -6.21 13.41 6.35
N TYR A 78 -5.51 12.74 7.27
CA TYR A 78 -4.50 11.76 6.88
C TYR A 78 -5.14 10.64 6.06
N LYS A 79 -4.48 10.22 4.99
CA LYS A 79 -5.00 9.16 4.10
C LYS A 79 -5.26 7.85 4.85
N VAL A 80 -4.36 7.48 5.75
CA VAL A 80 -4.52 6.27 6.58
C VAL A 80 -5.72 6.35 7.51
N ASP A 81 -6.05 7.54 8.02
CA ASP A 81 -7.23 7.72 8.90
C ASP A 81 -8.53 7.65 8.12
N ALA A 82 -8.58 8.31 6.96
CA ALA A 82 -9.73 8.23 6.05
C ALA A 82 -9.98 6.78 5.60
N ALA A 83 -8.90 6.05 5.26
CA ALA A 83 -8.98 4.63 4.93
C ALA A 83 -9.45 3.78 6.10
N ALA A 84 -8.93 4.02 7.31
CA ALA A 84 -9.33 3.29 8.51
C ALA A 84 -10.81 3.51 8.87
N ALA A 85 -11.31 4.74 8.72
CA ALA A 85 -12.73 5.03 8.89
C ALA A 85 -13.60 4.27 7.88
N ARG A 86 -13.17 4.25 6.62
CA ARG A 86 -13.86 3.51 5.56
C ARG A 86 -13.84 1.99 5.77
N ILE A 87 -12.73 1.42 6.23
CA ILE A 87 -12.65 -0.01 6.56
C ILE A 87 -13.67 -0.36 7.65
N ARG A 88 -13.75 0.45 8.71
CA ARG A 88 -14.70 0.20 9.82
C ARG A 88 -16.16 0.30 9.39
N ASP A 89 -16.45 1.12 8.39
CA ASP A 89 -17.79 1.24 7.80
C ASP A 89 -18.12 0.04 6.89
N ILE A 90 -17.10 -0.57 6.27
CA ILE A 90 -17.27 -1.81 5.48
C ILE A 90 -17.40 -3.03 6.37
N ASP A 91 -16.48 -3.20 7.33
CA ASP A 91 -16.51 -4.28 8.32
C ASP A 91 -15.87 -3.82 9.63
N PRO A 92 -16.67 -3.58 10.68
CA PRO A 92 -16.19 -3.12 11.98
C PRO A 92 -15.35 -4.18 12.73
N THR A 93 -15.33 -5.42 12.27
CA THR A 93 -14.56 -6.50 12.90
C THR A 93 -13.10 -6.56 12.46
N ILE A 94 -12.73 -5.84 11.40
CA ILE A 94 -11.35 -5.78 10.92
C ILE A 94 -10.50 -4.96 11.90
N GLN A 95 -9.40 -5.54 12.35
CA GLN A 95 -8.40 -4.83 13.15
C GLN A 95 -7.59 -3.90 12.25
N VAL A 96 -7.60 -2.60 12.53
CA VAL A 96 -6.89 -1.61 11.71
C VAL A 96 -5.87 -0.88 12.56
N GLN A 97 -4.59 -0.96 12.14
CA GLN A 97 -3.50 -0.17 12.68
C GLN A 97 -3.05 0.86 11.64
N VAL A 98 -2.82 2.11 12.06
CA VAL A 98 -2.38 3.19 11.16
C VAL A 98 -1.02 3.74 11.55
N TYR A 99 -0.18 4.01 10.55
CA TYR A 99 1.14 4.60 10.71
C TYR A 99 1.24 5.83 9.80
N ARG A 100 1.18 7.01 10.41
CA ARG A 100 1.29 8.31 9.73
C ARG A 100 2.75 8.67 9.50
N MET A 101 3.42 7.96 8.61
CA MET A 101 4.84 8.11 8.42
C MET A 101 5.27 7.94 6.97
N PHE A 102 6.32 8.64 6.59
CA PHE A 102 7.00 8.44 5.32
C PHE A 102 7.93 7.22 5.42
N VAL A 103 7.84 6.32 4.44
CA VAL A 103 8.63 5.09 4.43
C VAL A 103 10.02 5.37 3.89
N LEU A 104 11.03 5.10 4.72
CA LEU A 104 12.45 5.20 4.40
C LEU A 104 13.15 3.88 4.76
N PRO A 105 14.27 3.53 4.10
CA PRO A 105 15.04 2.35 4.47
C PRO A 105 15.37 2.29 5.97
N GLU A 106 15.69 3.44 6.56
CA GLU A 106 16.15 3.58 7.94
C GLU A 106 15.04 3.30 8.98
N ASN A 107 13.77 3.47 8.59
CA ASN A 107 12.66 3.31 9.52
C ASN A 107 11.89 2.00 9.34
N LEU A 108 12.29 1.13 8.41
CA LEU A 108 11.67 -0.18 8.25
C LEU A 108 11.92 -1.13 9.41
N ALA A 109 13.02 -0.94 10.16
CA ALA A 109 13.35 -1.77 11.31
C ALA A 109 12.32 -1.71 12.45
N GLN A 110 11.42 -0.72 12.43
CA GLN A 110 10.32 -0.65 13.41
C GLN A 110 9.18 -1.65 13.13
N PHE A 111 9.15 -2.24 11.93
CA PHE A 111 8.15 -3.24 11.57
C PHE A 111 8.72 -4.64 11.76
N ASP A 112 8.06 -5.45 12.59
CA ASP A 112 8.28 -6.88 12.61
C ASP A 112 7.51 -7.50 11.43
N PHE A 113 8.22 -7.71 10.32
CA PHE A 113 7.60 -8.26 9.12
C PHE A 113 7.10 -9.69 9.30
N GLY A 114 7.66 -10.46 10.26
CA GLY A 114 7.25 -11.84 10.52
C GLY A 114 5.81 -11.99 11.03
N GLN A 115 5.18 -10.92 11.50
CA GLN A 115 3.79 -10.95 11.95
C GLN A 115 2.75 -10.81 10.82
N TYR A 116 3.19 -10.56 9.58
CA TYR A 116 2.29 -10.37 8.44
C TYR A 116 2.26 -11.58 7.53
N ASP A 117 1.08 -11.92 7.04
CA ASP A 117 0.90 -12.97 6.03
C ASP A 117 1.20 -12.46 4.62
N TYR A 118 1.10 -11.13 4.41
CA TYR A 118 1.35 -10.52 3.13
C TYR A 118 1.75 -9.04 3.26
N ILE A 119 2.63 -8.59 2.36
CA ILE A 119 3.05 -7.20 2.25
C ILE A 119 2.59 -6.65 0.90
N VAL A 120 1.98 -5.47 0.89
CA VAL A 120 1.65 -4.73 -0.34
C VAL A 120 2.46 -3.44 -0.37
N ASP A 121 3.22 -3.27 -1.42
CA ASP A 121 3.98 -2.06 -1.69
C ASP A 121 3.32 -1.27 -2.83
N ALA A 122 2.68 -0.15 -2.48
CA ALA A 122 2.05 0.79 -3.39
C ALA A 122 2.61 2.22 -3.26
N ILE A 123 3.85 2.36 -2.73
CA ILE A 123 4.57 3.64 -2.67
C ILE A 123 5.24 3.95 -4.01
N ASP A 124 5.73 5.17 -4.17
CA ASP A 124 6.39 5.66 -5.39
C ASP A 124 7.91 5.81 -5.25
N THR A 125 8.44 5.78 -4.03
CA THR A 125 9.87 5.99 -3.73
C THR A 125 10.68 4.72 -3.98
N VAL A 126 11.59 4.74 -4.96
CA VAL A 126 12.39 3.57 -5.38
C VAL A 126 13.23 2.99 -4.24
N SER A 127 13.91 3.84 -3.45
CA SER A 127 14.75 3.38 -2.34
C SER A 127 13.95 2.60 -1.29
N ALA A 128 12.76 3.07 -0.93
CA ALA A 128 11.89 2.40 0.01
C ALA A 128 11.30 1.10 -0.57
N LYS A 129 10.92 1.07 -1.86
CA LYS A 129 10.48 -0.16 -2.54
C LYS A 129 11.54 -1.25 -2.50
N LEU A 130 12.79 -0.90 -2.75
CA LEU A 130 13.92 -1.82 -2.70
C LEU A 130 14.17 -2.35 -1.30
N ALA A 131 14.10 -1.47 -0.30
CA ALA A 131 14.26 -1.86 1.10
C ALA A 131 13.12 -2.78 1.57
N LEU A 132 11.87 -2.50 1.16
CA LEU A 132 10.71 -3.39 1.41
C LEU A 132 10.89 -4.77 0.77
N ALA A 133 11.36 -4.82 -0.48
CA ALA A 133 11.61 -6.09 -1.17
C ALA A 133 12.68 -6.93 -0.46
N GLN A 134 13.76 -6.28 0.02
CA GLN A 134 14.81 -6.94 0.81
C GLN A 134 14.28 -7.42 2.16
N ALA A 135 13.54 -6.57 2.90
CA ALA A 135 12.97 -6.92 4.19
C ALA A 135 11.97 -8.08 4.09
N ALA A 136 11.10 -8.07 3.08
CA ALA A 136 10.18 -9.16 2.79
C ALA A 136 10.91 -10.48 2.50
N GLN A 137 11.97 -10.43 1.67
CA GLN A 137 12.79 -11.61 1.38
C GLN A 137 13.49 -12.15 2.63
N GLN A 138 14.02 -11.28 3.49
CA GLN A 138 14.70 -11.66 4.73
C GLN A 138 13.72 -12.30 5.73
N ALA A 139 12.51 -11.72 5.85
CA ALA A 139 11.46 -12.24 6.72
C ALA A 139 10.77 -13.50 6.15
N GLY A 140 10.98 -13.82 4.88
CA GLY A 140 10.27 -14.93 4.21
C GLY A 140 8.78 -14.64 3.96
N VAL A 141 8.36 -13.37 3.99
CA VAL A 141 6.97 -12.95 3.83
C VAL A 141 6.71 -12.58 2.37
N PRO A 142 5.61 -13.06 1.75
CA PRO A 142 5.28 -12.71 0.39
C PRO A 142 4.95 -11.22 0.24
N ILE A 143 5.43 -10.63 -0.85
CA ILE A 143 5.21 -9.21 -1.18
C ILE A 143 4.68 -9.06 -2.61
N LEU A 144 3.77 -8.11 -2.82
CA LEU A 144 3.35 -7.62 -4.13
C LEU A 144 3.72 -6.15 -4.25
N CYS A 145 4.53 -5.82 -5.24
CA CYS A 145 4.97 -4.47 -5.54
C CYS A 145 4.19 -3.89 -6.72
N ALA A 146 3.52 -2.77 -6.54
CA ALA A 146 2.93 -2.03 -7.66
C ALA A 146 3.99 -1.19 -8.37
N MET A 147 4.08 -1.33 -9.69
CA MET A 147 4.93 -0.49 -10.53
C MET A 147 4.17 0.79 -10.96
N GLY A 148 4.77 1.60 -11.84
CA GLY A 148 4.16 2.86 -12.27
C GLY A 148 2.85 2.62 -13.04
N ALA A 149 1.74 3.17 -12.52
CA ALA A 149 0.41 3.11 -13.14
C ALA A 149 -0.03 4.45 -13.76
N GLY A 150 0.74 5.52 -13.59
CA GLY A 150 0.41 6.84 -14.13
C GLY A 150 0.55 6.93 -15.64
N ASN A 151 -0.24 7.83 -16.25
CA ASN A 151 -0.22 8.14 -17.69
C ASN A 151 -0.49 6.91 -18.58
N LYS A 152 -1.44 6.06 -18.17
CA LYS A 152 -1.86 4.85 -18.88
C LYS A 152 -3.38 4.84 -18.99
N MET A 153 -3.88 4.44 -20.16
CA MET A 153 -5.31 4.48 -20.49
C MET A 153 -5.90 3.09 -20.71
N ASP A 154 -5.07 2.09 -20.99
CA ASP A 154 -5.52 0.74 -21.27
C ASP A 154 -5.33 -0.18 -20.06
N PRO A 155 -6.39 -0.41 -19.26
CA PRO A 155 -6.31 -1.29 -18.08
C PRO A 155 -6.06 -2.76 -18.45
N THR A 156 -6.32 -3.17 -19.68
CA THR A 156 -6.13 -4.57 -20.11
C THR A 156 -4.66 -4.95 -20.27
N ARG A 157 -3.76 -3.96 -20.26
CA ARG A 157 -2.31 -4.15 -20.32
C ARG A 157 -1.62 -4.32 -18.99
N PHE A 158 -2.37 -4.32 -17.89
CA PHE A 158 -1.81 -4.64 -16.58
C PHE A 158 -1.62 -6.15 -16.42
N GLU A 159 -0.45 -6.52 -15.93
CA GLU A 159 -0.05 -7.92 -15.71
C GLU A 159 0.55 -8.09 -14.31
N VAL A 160 0.41 -9.31 -13.78
CA VAL A 160 1.15 -9.79 -12.61
C VAL A 160 2.30 -10.66 -13.12
N ALA A 161 3.53 -10.29 -12.77
CA ALA A 161 4.73 -11.01 -13.20
C ALA A 161 5.80 -11.02 -12.09
N ASP A 162 6.89 -11.76 -12.32
CA ASP A 162 8.13 -11.51 -11.60
C ASP A 162 8.80 -10.24 -12.15
N ILE A 163 9.49 -9.49 -11.30
CA ILE A 163 10.20 -8.27 -11.72
C ILE A 163 11.16 -8.53 -12.88
N TYR A 164 11.73 -9.73 -12.95
CA TYR A 164 12.69 -10.11 -13.99
C TYR A 164 12.05 -10.41 -15.34
N ASP A 165 10.74 -10.65 -15.39
CA ASP A 165 9.96 -10.90 -16.60
C ASP A 165 9.25 -9.64 -17.12
N THR A 166 9.44 -8.49 -16.46
CA THR A 166 8.79 -7.24 -16.84
C THR A 166 9.43 -6.58 -18.09
N SER A 167 8.63 -5.83 -18.83
CA SER A 167 9.05 -5.04 -19.99
C SER A 167 8.44 -3.65 -19.99
N VAL A 168 8.85 -2.78 -20.90
CA VAL A 168 8.28 -1.44 -21.18
C VAL A 168 8.33 -0.45 -20.01
N CYS A 169 7.87 -0.82 -18.81
CA CYS A 169 7.74 0.08 -17.66
C CYS A 169 9.10 0.61 -17.17
N PRO A 170 9.35 1.95 -17.17
CA PRO A 170 10.62 2.53 -16.74
C PRO A 170 10.94 2.24 -15.27
N LEU A 171 9.95 2.31 -14.38
CA LEU A 171 10.14 1.99 -12.95
C LEU A 171 10.53 0.53 -12.77
N ALA A 172 9.89 -0.40 -13.49
CA ALA A 172 10.25 -1.81 -13.42
C ALA A 172 11.68 -2.05 -13.93
N LYS A 173 12.15 -1.31 -14.94
CA LYS A 173 13.54 -1.38 -15.42
C LYS A 173 14.52 -1.00 -14.32
N VAL A 174 14.28 0.09 -13.61
CA VAL A 174 15.11 0.54 -12.48
C VAL A 174 15.08 -0.50 -11.36
N MET A 175 13.88 -0.91 -10.93
CA MET A 175 13.70 -1.91 -9.88
C MET A 175 14.41 -3.23 -10.21
N ARG A 176 14.31 -3.73 -11.43
CA ARG A 176 14.95 -4.95 -11.88
C ARG A 176 16.47 -4.88 -11.78
N THR A 177 17.07 -3.76 -12.20
CA THR A 177 18.51 -3.53 -12.11
C THR A 177 18.99 -3.49 -10.66
N GLU A 178 18.28 -2.73 -9.84
CA GLU A 178 18.66 -2.53 -8.44
C GLU A 178 18.38 -3.76 -7.57
N CYS A 179 17.32 -4.52 -7.86
CA CYS A 179 17.05 -5.80 -7.20
C CYS A 179 18.16 -6.83 -7.44
N ARG A 180 18.70 -6.92 -8.69
CA ARG A 180 19.85 -7.79 -8.98
C ARG A 180 21.06 -7.43 -8.15
N LYS A 181 21.42 -6.15 -8.08
CA LYS A 181 22.57 -5.67 -7.29
C LYS A 181 22.43 -5.99 -5.80
N ARG A 182 21.20 -6.02 -5.28
CA ARG A 182 20.89 -6.26 -3.87
C ARG A 182 20.58 -7.71 -3.53
N GLY A 183 20.69 -8.63 -4.49
CA GLY A 183 20.44 -10.04 -4.26
C GLY A 183 18.97 -10.38 -4.00
N VAL A 184 18.02 -9.54 -4.42
CA VAL A 184 16.60 -9.88 -4.41
C VAL A 184 16.36 -10.92 -5.50
N ARG A 185 16.00 -12.14 -5.09
CA ARG A 185 15.93 -13.30 -6.01
C ARG A 185 14.63 -13.33 -6.81
N LYS A 186 13.54 -12.85 -6.22
CA LYS A 186 12.19 -12.87 -6.78
C LYS A 186 11.38 -11.72 -6.21
N LEU A 187 10.61 -11.05 -7.05
CA LEU A 187 9.70 -10.00 -6.60
C LEU A 187 8.45 -10.02 -7.48
N LYS A 188 7.31 -10.36 -6.88
CA LYS A 188 6.03 -10.29 -7.59
C LYS A 188 5.62 -8.83 -7.77
N VAL A 189 5.28 -8.45 -8.98
CA VAL A 189 4.90 -7.08 -9.31
C VAL A 189 3.61 -7.04 -10.13
N VAL A 190 2.87 -5.92 -9.98
CA VAL A 190 1.84 -5.50 -10.94
C VAL A 190 2.43 -4.38 -11.77
N TYR A 191 2.41 -4.52 -13.09
CA TYR A 191 2.92 -3.50 -14.01
C TYR A 191 2.08 -3.47 -15.29
N SER A 192 2.22 -2.42 -16.08
CA SER A 192 1.55 -2.33 -17.38
C SER A 192 2.57 -2.38 -18.52
N ARG A 193 2.25 -3.09 -19.57
CA ARG A 193 3.00 -3.11 -20.84
C ARG A 193 2.66 -1.94 -21.77
N GLU A 194 1.77 -1.06 -21.33
CA GLU A 194 1.47 0.16 -22.06
C GLU A 194 2.61 1.18 -21.87
N PRO A 195 3.15 1.79 -22.94
CA PRO A 195 4.00 2.95 -22.82
C PRO A 195 3.25 4.10 -22.13
N ALA A 196 3.93 4.83 -21.23
CA ALA A 196 3.31 6.01 -20.62
C ALA A 196 3.04 7.09 -21.68
N LEU A 197 1.84 7.65 -21.69
CA LEU A 197 1.49 8.74 -22.57
C LEU A 197 2.25 10.03 -22.16
N PRO A 198 2.72 10.83 -23.12
CA PRO A 198 3.27 12.14 -22.80
C PRO A 198 2.17 13.06 -22.23
N PRO A 199 2.53 14.07 -21.43
CA PRO A 199 1.59 15.12 -21.05
C PRO A 199 0.94 15.77 -22.27
N ALA A 200 -0.26 16.30 -22.09
CA ALA A 200 -0.92 17.08 -23.13
C ALA A 200 -0.07 18.31 -23.50
N PRO A 201 -0.13 18.82 -24.74
CA PRO A 201 0.61 20.01 -25.14
C PRO A 201 0.31 21.19 -24.21
N GLY A 202 1.35 21.82 -23.68
CA GLY A 202 1.24 22.96 -22.75
C GLY A 202 1.13 22.58 -21.28
N GLU A 203 0.95 21.31 -20.95
CA GLU A 203 0.91 20.83 -19.56
C GLU A 203 2.29 20.38 -19.09
N THR A 204 2.69 20.85 -17.90
CA THR A 204 3.92 20.41 -17.24
C THR A 204 3.58 19.42 -16.12
N PRO A 205 4.25 18.26 -16.07
CA PRO A 205 4.06 17.35 -14.93
C PRO A 205 4.42 18.06 -13.63
N PRO A 206 3.70 17.79 -12.53
CA PRO A 206 4.09 18.31 -11.23
C PRO A 206 5.51 17.81 -10.90
N PRO A 207 6.32 18.62 -10.18
CA PRO A 207 7.66 18.21 -9.79
C PRO A 207 7.61 16.88 -9.01
N ALA A 208 8.63 16.06 -9.22
CA ALA A 208 8.81 14.83 -8.45
C ALA A 208 8.79 15.16 -6.96
N ARG A 209 8.03 14.41 -6.18
CA ARG A 209 7.86 14.64 -4.75
C ARG A 209 9.19 14.48 -4.02
N ALA A 210 9.67 15.56 -3.41
CA ALA A 210 10.81 15.50 -2.51
C ALA A 210 10.40 14.79 -1.20
N PRO A 211 11.29 13.98 -0.59
CA PRO A 211 11.05 13.46 0.74
C PRO A 211 10.83 14.63 1.70
N PRO A 212 9.92 14.51 2.68
CA PRO A 212 9.74 15.56 3.67
C PRO A 212 11.07 15.82 4.39
N ALA A 213 11.39 17.09 4.61
CA ALA A 213 12.54 17.46 5.44
C ALA A 213 12.43 16.73 6.78
N ALA A 214 13.52 16.11 7.23
CA ALA A 214 13.55 15.40 8.50
C ALA A 214 13.04 16.32 9.62
N ARG A 215 11.84 16.06 10.13
CA ARG A 215 11.37 16.73 11.34
C ARG A 215 12.25 16.25 12.48
N ALA A 216 12.84 17.19 13.23
CA ALA A 216 13.51 16.90 14.47
C ALA A 216 12.60 16.02 15.36
N PRO A 217 13.17 15.05 16.10
CA PRO A 217 12.38 14.20 16.98
C PRO A 217 11.60 15.11 17.95
N ALA A 218 10.28 14.88 18.06
CA ALA A 218 9.47 15.56 19.04
C ALA A 218 10.08 15.30 20.41
N SER A 219 10.42 16.38 21.16
CA SER A 219 10.96 16.28 22.50
C SER A 219 9.98 15.45 23.34
N ALA A 220 10.50 14.42 24.00
CA ALA A 220 9.72 13.60 24.90
C ALA A 220 9.07 14.51 25.96
N ALA A 221 7.76 14.37 26.14
CA ALA A 221 7.05 15.05 27.20
C ALA A 221 7.63 14.62 28.56
N PRO A 222 7.82 15.55 29.54
CA PRO A 222 8.31 15.19 30.85
C PRO A 222 7.33 14.24 31.55
N PRO A 223 7.83 13.32 32.40
CA PRO A 223 6.98 12.41 33.16
C PRO A 223 6.08 13.19 34.13
N PRO A 224 4.86 12.68 34.42
CA PRO A 224 3.96 13.33 35.36
C PRO A 224 4.61 13.38 36.76
N SER A 225 4.59 14.57 37.38
CA SER A 225 5.07 14.77 38.72
C SER A 225 4.24 13.93 39.70
N SER A 226 4.91 13.05 40.44
CA SER A 226 4.32 12.33 41.56
C SER A 226 4.04 13.34 42.71
N SER A 227 2.77 13.68 42.90
CA SER A 227 2.32 14.35 44.16
C SER A 227 2.19 13.29 45.23
N ARG A 228 2.93 13.54 46.35
CA ARG A 228 2.75 12.83 47.60
C ARG A 228 1.45 13.29 48.29
#